data_24aabf8828f3bcabeab9bfd893097149
#
_entry.id   24aabf8828f3bcabeab9bfd893097149
#
_cell.length_a   1.000
_cell.length_b   1.000
_cell.length_c   1.000
_cell.angle_alpha   90.00
_cell.angle_beta   90.00
_cell.angle_gamma   90.00
#
_symmetry.space_group_name_H-M   'P 1'
#
loop_
_entity.id
_entity.type
_entity.pdbx_description
1 polymer ?
#
loop_
_entity_poly.entity_id
_entity_poly.type
_entity_poly.pdbx_seq_one_letter_code
_entity_poly.pdbx_strand_id
1 'polypeptide(L)'
;KSTTQVRGTAIWMDGKLVAWDDANVHILTHTLHYGLGVFEGIRCYRTADDRSSVFRQGEHVRRLFESAHINLMTVPFTQAQIAAAIGKTLRANEMREGYIRPLVYIGHGAMGLNPGDNPIRVAIATWPWGKYLGDEGVERGIRAKISTFSRHHVNAKMTKGKTCGDYVNSILAKREALLDGYDEAILLDTQGLVAEASGENLFVVRDGAVRTPPLPTVLDGITRNTILTLARE
;
A
#
# COMPACT_ATOMS: atom_id res chain seq x y z
N LYS A 1 13.87 3.34 16.46
CA LYS A 1 13.57 4.59 15.72
C LYS A 1 12.17 5.04 16.14
N SER A 2 12.03 6.29 16.66
CA SER A 2 10.74 6.88 17.02
C SER A 2 9.87 6.97 15.77
N THR A 3 8.73 6.30 15.75
CA THR A 3 7.72 6.49 14.72
C THR A 3 6.97 7.77 15.03
N THR A 4 7.25 8.84 14.30
CA THR A 4 6.50 10.09 14.41
C THR A 4 5.05 9.84 14.07
N GLN A 5 4.13 10.25 14.95
CA GLN A 5 2.70 10.16 14.67
C GLN A 5 2.39 11.01 13.44
N VAL A 6 1.76 10.39 12.43
CA VAL A 6 1.32 11.11 11.23
C VAL A 6 0.12 11.98 11.56
N ARG A 7 0.08 13.21 11.04
CA ARG A 7 -1.03 14.14 11.22
C ARG A 7 -1.22 15.00 9.98
N GLY A 8 -2.47 15.29 9.67
CA GLY A 8 -2.91 16.23 8.66
C GLY A 8 -4.03 17.12 9.23
N THR A 9 -4.64 17.92 8.38
CA THR A 9 -5.78 18.79 8.73
C THR A 9 -7.10 18.11 8.44
N ALA A 10 -7.21 17.41 7.32
CA ALA A 10 -8.44 16.79 6.85
C ALA A 10 -8.20 15.43 6.19
N ILE A 11 -9.22 14.59 6.24
CA ILE A 11 -9.32 13.32 5.51
C ILE A 11 -10.56 13.39 4.62
N TRP A 12 -10.46 12.91 3.39
CA TRP A 12 -11.63 12.74 2.56
C TRP A 12 -12.28 11.39 2.90
N MET A 13 -13.58 11.41 3.25
CA MET A 13 -14.37 10.21 3.55
C MET A 13 -15.71 10.29 2.83
N ASP A 14 -15.99 9.29 2.01
CA ASP A 14 -17.30 9.08 1.35
C ASP A 14 -17.90 10.32 0.70
N GLY A 15 -17.11 11.05 -0.06
CA GLY A 15 -17.57 12.23 -0.84
C GLY A 15 -17.26 13.58 -0.20
N LYS A 16 -16.87 13.65 1.07
CA LYS A 16 -16.63 14.91 1.79
C LYS A 16 -15.28 14.91 2.54
N LEU A 17 -14.75 16.11 2.77
CA LEU A 17 -13.67 16.32 3.71
C LEU A 17 -14.23 16.37 5.13
N VAL A 18 -13.58 15.66 6.04
CA VAL A 18 -13.83 15.70 7.49
C VAL A 18 -12.58 16.17 8.20
N ALA A 19 -12.68 16.74 9.37
CA ALA A 19 -11.51 17.07 10.17
C ALA A 19 -10.72 15.81 10.51
N TRP A 20 -9.41 15.94 10.67
CA TRP A 20 -8.52 14.78 10.91
C TRP A 20 -8.97 13.91 12.08
N ASP A 21 -9.34 14.56 13.19
CA ASP A 21 -9.71 13.85 14.43
C ASP A 21 -11.16 13.30 14.37
N ASP A 22 -11.98 13.75 13.40
CA ASP A 22 -13.35 13.27 13.17
C ASP A 22 -13.43 12.09 12.20
N ALA A 23 -12.30 11.68 11.62
CA ALA A 23 -12.22 10.55 10.68
C ALA A 23 -12.30 9.20 11.43
N ASN A 24 -13.43 8.95 12.09
CA ASN A 24 -13.66 7.78 12.92
C ASN A 24 -14.53 6.74 12.21
N VAL A 25 -14.37 5.48 12.60
CA VAL A 25 -15.20 4.36 12.16
C VAL A 25 -15.78 3.63 13.35
N HIS A 26 -16.95 3.03 13.18
CA HIS A 26 -17.56 2.22 14.23
C HIS A 26 -16.70 1.00 14.53
N ILE A 27 -16.61 0.57 15.80
CA ILE A 27 -15.79 -0.58 16.21
C ILE A 27 -16.20 -1.89 15.50
N LEU A 28 -17.46 -2.03 15.12
CA LEU A 28 -17.96 -3.16 14.34
C LEU A 28 -17.81 -2.97 12.81
N THR A 29 -16.95 -2.06 12.36
CA THR A 29 -16.55 -1.99 10.95
C THR A 29 -15.95 -3.33 10.52
N HIS A 30 -16.59 -3.98 9.54
CA HIS A 30 -16.30 -5.37 9.16
C HIS A 30 -14.82 -5.59 8.83
N THR A 31 -14.21 -4.68 8.08
CA THR A 31 -12.78 -4.76 7.73
C THR A 31 -11.86 -4.80 8.95
N LEU A 32 -12.20 -4.16 10.07
CA LEU A 32 -11.40 -4.21 11.30
C LEU A 32 -11.32 -5.61 11.90
N HIS A 33 -12.36 -6.44 11.71
CA HIS A 33 -12.43 -7.78 12.26
C HIS A 33 -11.88 -8.85 11.31
N TYR A 34 -12.09 -8.68 10.01
CA TYR A 34 -11.84 -9.74 9.02
C TYR A 34 -10.78 -9.37 7.96
N GLY A 35 -10.25 -8.16 7.99
CA GLY A 35 -9.15 -7.73 7.12
C GLY A 35 -9.51 -7.50 5.66
N LEU A 36 -10.77 -7.68 5.25
CA LEU A 36 -11.22 -7.50 3.87
C LEU A 36 -11.43 -6.01 3.57
N GLY A 37 -10.38 -5.37 3.14
CA GLY A 37 -10.30 -4.01 2.63
C GLY A 37 -9.12 -3.91 1.68
N VAL A 38 -9.06 -2.89 0.84
CA VAL A 38 -7.96 -2.68 -0.11
C VAL A 38 -7.47 -1.24 -0.02
N PHE A 39 -6.18 -1.04 -0.27
CA PHE A 39 -5.60 0.28 -0.16
C PHE A 39 -4.52 0.53 -1.21
N GLU A 40 -4.15 1.79 -1.35
CA GLU A 40 -2.99 2.19 -2.14
C GLU A 40 -1.98 2.98 -1.31
N GLY A 41 -0.75 3.00 -1.81
CA GLY A 41 0.32 3.84 -1.32
C GLY A 41 0.90 4.63 -2.47
N ILE A 42 0.61 5.92 -2.53
CA ILE A 42 0.95 6.79 -3.65
C ILE A 42 1.84 7.92 -3.13
N ARG A 43 2.84 8.30 -3.92
CA ARG A 43 3.69 9.43 -3.59
C ARG A 43 3.29 10.67 -4.38
N CYS A 44 3.25 11.79 -3.69
CA CYS A 44 3.26 13.12 -4.26
C CYS A 44 4.67 13.69 -4.10
N TYR A 45 5.24 14.20 -5.17
CA TYR A 45 6.57 14.80 -5.18
C TYR A 45 6.48 16.29 -5.54
N ARG A 46 7.31 17.09 -4.89
CA ARG A 46 7.55 18.46 -5.28
C ARG A 46 8.43 18.48 -6.54
N THR A 47 7.99 19.14 -7.59
CA THR A 47 8.69 19.25 -8.84
C THR A 47 9.69 20.41 -8.82
N ALA A 48 10.63 20.45 -9.77
CA ALA A 48 11.66 21.50 -9.85
C ALA A 48 11.08 22.93 -10.02
N ASP A 49 9.88 23.03 -10.61
CA ASP A 49 9.13 24.28 -10.78
C ASP A 49 8.16 24.56 -9.63
N ASP A 50 8.39 23.96 -8.47
CA ASP A 50 7.63 24.14 -7.23
C ASP A 50 6.13 23.74 -7.30
N ARG A 51 5.76 22.91 -8.27
CA ARG A 51 4.44 22.28 -8.34
C ARG A 51 4.45 20.93 -7.60
N SER A 52 3.30 20.32 -7.48
CA SER A 52 3.14 18.98 -6.94
C SER A 52 2.75 18.01 -8.06
N SER A 53 3.38 16.84 -8.09
CA SER A 53 3.06 15.77 -9.03
C SER A 53 2.76 14.47 -8.29
N VAL A 54 1.58 13.90 -8.51
CA VAL A 54 1.21 12.58 -7.99
C VAL A 54 1.73 11.53 -8.97
N PHE A 55 2.73 10.76 -8.54
CA PHE A 55 3.41 9.82 -9.41
C PHE A 55 2.47 8.67 -9.83
N ARG A 56 2.28 8.50 -11.14
CA ARG A 56 1.48 7.44 -11.76
C ARG A 56 0.09 7.26 -11.13
N GLN A 57 -0.57 8.38 -10.82
CA GLN A 57 -1.87 8.40 -10.14
C GLN A 57 -2.91 7.50 -10.82
N GLY A 58 -2.98 7.53 -12.16
CA GLY A 58 -3.95 6.74 -12.92
C GLY A 58 -3.79 5.23 -12.70
N GLU A 59 -2.55 4.74 -12.71
CA GLU A 59 -2.25 3.32 -12.49
C GLU A 59 -2.53 2.89 -11.04
N HIS A 60 -2.23 3.75 -10.08
CA HIS A 60 -2.56 3.49 -8.68
C HIS A 60 -4.08 3.43 -8.45
N VAL A 61 -4.83 4.38 -9.00
CA VAL A 61 -6.29 4.38 -8.89
C VAL A 61 -6.88 3.14 -9.58
N ARG A 62 -6.41 2.79 -10.78
CA ARG A 62 -6.82 1.57 -11.47
C ARG A 62 -6.54 0.33 -10.60
N ARG A 63 -5.32 0.16 -10.03
CA ARG A 63 -4.99 -0.99 -9.19
C ARG A 63 -5.82 -1.03 -7.90
N LEU A 64 -6.22 0.11 -7.33
CA LEU A 64 -7.18 0.16 -6.22
C LEU A 64 -8.51 -0.50 -6.60
N PHE A 65 -9.05 -0.18 -7.78
CA PHE A 65 -10.29 -0.76 -8.29
C PHE A 65 -10.13 -2.25 -8.65
N GLU A 66 -9.02 -2.64 -9.26
CA GLU A 66 -8.69 -4.04 -9.54
C GLU A 66 -8.57 -4.84 -8.25
N SER A 67 -7.92 -4.29 -7.22
CA SER A 67 -7.84 -4.91 -5.89
C SER A 67 -9.22 -5.05 -5.24
N ALA A 68 -10.09 -4.05 -5.36
CA ALA A 68 -11.46 -4.13 -4.88
C ALA A 68 -12.25 -5.21 -5.63
N HIS A 69 -12.14 -5.27 -6.95
CA HIS A 69 -12.81 -6.27 -7.80
C HIS A 69 -12.36 -7.69 -7.45
N ILE A 70 -11.06 -7.94 -7.27
CA ILE A 70 -10.53 -9.24 -6.82
C ILE A 70 -11.16 -9.69 -5.49
N ASN A 71 -11.46 -8.74 -4.61
CA ASN A 71 -12.09 -8.98 -3.31
C ASN A 71 -13.63 -8.83 -3.33
N LEU A 72 -14.25 -8.83 -4.51
CA LEU A 72 -15.69 -8.73 -4.72
C LEU A 72 -16.32 -7.48 -4.09
N MET A 73 -15.57 -6.38 -4.03
CA MET A 73 -16.06 -5.10 -3.53
C MET A 73 -16.34 -4.14 -4.69
N THR A 74 -17.56 -3.59 -4.73
CA THR A 74 -17.93 -2.53 -5.69
C THR A 74 -17.65 -1.16 -5.08
N VAL A 75 -16.65 -0.45 -5.61
CA VAL A 75 -16.32 0.90 -5.15
C VAL A 75 -17.45 1.86 -5.52
N PRO A 76 -18.05 2.63 -4.57
CA PRO A 76 -19.21 3.49 -4.84
C PRO A 76 -18.85 4.83 -5.50
N PHE A 77 -17.68 4.91 -6.13
CA PHE A 77 -17.17 6.07 -6.85
C PHE A 77 -16.52 5.64 -8.15
N THR A 78 -16.43 6.54 -9.12
CA THR A 78 -15.64 6.30 -10.34
C THR A 78 -14.14 6.55 -10.08
N GLN A 79 -13.28 6.00 -10.95
CA GLN A 79 -11.84 6.27 -10.89
C GLN A 79 -11.53 7.78 -10.98
N ALA A 80 -12.25 8.51 -11.81
CA ALA A 80 -12.10 9.97 -11.95
C ALA A 80 -12.47 10.71 -10.66
N GLN A 81 -13.52 10.28 -9.95
CA GLN A 81 -13.90 10.87 -8.66
C GLN A 81 -12.84 10.60 -7.58
N ILE A 82 -12.27 9.40 -7.53
CA ILE A 82 -11.17 9.09 -6.59
C ILE A 82 -9.92 9.90 -6.92
N ALA A 83 -9.55 10.02 -8.20
CA ALA A 83 -8.42 10.86 -8.62
C ALA A 83 -8.62 12.34 -8.24
N ALA A 84 -9.82 12.88 -8.44
CA ALA A 84 -10.17 14.25 -8.02
C ALA A 84 -10.15 14.40 -6.49
N ALA A 85 -10.63 13.40 -5.74
CA ALA A 85 -10.63 13.39 -4.28
C ALA A 85 -9.21 13.38 -3.70
N ILE A 86 -8.26 12.65 -4.31
CA ILE A 86 -6.84 12.70 -3.96
C ILE A 86 -6.32 14.15 -4.06
N GLY A 87 -6.53 14.82 -5.19
CA GLY A 87 -6.13 16.20 -5.37
C GLY A 87 -6.79 17.16 -4.38
N LYS A 88 -8.09 16.95 -4.06
CA LYS A 88 -8.83 17.73 -3.06
C LYS A 88 -8.23 17.57 -1.66
N THR A 89 -7.85 16.33 -1.29
CA THR A 89 -7.27 16.03 0.03
C THR A 89 -5.87 16.63 0.17
N LEU A 90 -5.03 16.55 -0.87
CA LEU A 90 -3.71 17.19 -0.88
C LEU A 90 -3.81 18.70 -0.67
N ARG A 91 -4.73 19.36 -1.38
CA ARG A 91 -4.95 20.82 -1.22
C ARG A 91 -5.47 21.19 0.16
N ALA A 92 -6.40 20.40 0.72
CA ALA A 92 -6.94 20.65 2.07
C ALA A 92 -5.89 20.52 3.18
N ASN A 93 -4.84 19.71 2.94
CA ASN A 93 -3.71 19.54 3.85
C ASN A 93 -2.48 20.41 3.46
N GLU A 94 -2.62 21.32 2.48
CA GLU A 94 -1.55 22.19 1.98
C GLU A 94 -0.26 21.44 1.61
N MET A 95 -0.40 20.18 1.16
CA MET A 95 0.73 19.30 0.91
C MET A 95 1.33 19.51 -0.47
N ARG A 96 2.61 19.84 -0.51
CA ARG A 96 3.42 19.90 -1.73
C ARG A 96 4.05 18.56 -2.08
N GLU A 97 4.43 17.79 -1.06
CA GLU A 97 4.95 16.43 -1.18
C GLU A 97 4.50 15.56 -0.01
N GLY A 98 4.47 14.25 -0.19
CA GLY A 98 4.13 13.32 0.88
C GLY A 98 3.49 12.04 0.37
N TYR A 99 2.80 11.40 1.27
CA TYR A 99 2.17 10.10 1.04
C TYR A 99 0.65 10.22 1.00
N ILE A 100 0.04 9.44 0.14
CA ILE A 100 -1.40 9.38 -0.09
C ILE A 100 -1.85 7.95 0.14
N ARG A 101 -2.82 7.76 1.02
CA ARG A 101 -3.40 6.46 1.39
C ARG A 101 -4.89 6.44 1.06
N PRO A 102 -5.30 6.07 -0.16
CA PRO A 102 -6.66 5.66 -0.42
C PRO A 102 -6.92 4.30 0.23
N LEU A 103 -8.08 4.15 0.85
CA LEU A 103 -8.56 2.93 1.50
C LEU A 103 -10.01 2.70 1.06
N VAL A 104 -10.32 1.49 0.60
CA VAL A 104 -11.68 1.00 0.38
C VAL A 104 -11.92 -0.11 1.39
N TYR A 105 -12.99 -0.02 2.15
CA TYR A 105 -13.26 -0.95 3.24
C TYR A 105 -14.74 -1.26 3.39
N ILE A 106 -15.03 -2.42 3.98
CA ILE A 106 -16.39 -2.83 4.32
C ILE A 106 -16.74 -2.20 5.66
N GLY A 107 -17.77 -1.36 5.65
CA GLY A 107 -18.22 -0.61 6.81
C GLY A 107 -18.96 -1.45 7.85
N HIS A 108 -19.60 -0.75 8.77
CA HIS A 108 -20.44 -1.33 9.81
C HIS A 108 -21.76 -1.84 9.23
N GLY A 109 -22.18 -3.02 9.68
CA GLY A 109 -23.42 -3.69 9.29
C GLY A 109 -23.45 -5.11 9.87
N ALA A 110 -23.78 -6.12 9.06
CA ALA A 110 -23.74 -7.51 9.46
C ALA A 110 -22.31 -7.96 9.81
N MET A 111 -22.20 -8.84 10.78
CA MET A 111 -20.94 -9.50 11.18
C MET A 111 -20.93 -10.94 10.69
N GLY A 112 -19.74 -11.50 10.52
CA GLY A 112 -19.52 -12.86 10.02
C GLY A 112 -18.80 -12.87 8.66
N LEU A 113 -18.55 -14.06 8.12
CA LEU A 113 -17.74 -14.24 6.92
C LEU A 113 -18.43 -13.81 5.61
N ASN A 114 -19.75 -13.68 5.65
CA ASN A 114 -20.51 -13.07 4.55
C ASN A 114 -20.89 -11.64 4.96
N PRO A 115 -20.22 -10.61 4.38
CA PRO A 115 -20.54 -9.22 4.70
C PRO A 115 -21.91 -8.76 4.17
N GLY A 116 -22.57 -9.56 3.30
CA GLY A 116 -23.87 -9.23 2.72
C GLY A 116 -23.86 -7.84 2.06
N ASP A 117 -24.88 -7.04 2.39
CA ASP A 117 -25.08 -5.68 1.86
C ASP A 117 -24.37 -4.60 2.72
N ASN A 118 -23.35 -4.95 3.48
CA ASN A 118 -22.59 -3.95 4.24
C ASN A 118 -22.06 -2.85 3.31
N PRO A 119 -22.13 -1.57 3.71
CA PRO A 119 -21.74 -0.47 2.87
C PRO A 119 -20.24 -0.52 2.56
N ILE A 120 -19.87 -0.41 1.29
CA ILE A 120 -18.48 -0.16 0.89
C ILE A 120 -18.19 1.32 1.08
N ARG A 121 -17.16 1.61 1.85
CA ARG A 121 -16.75 2.94 2.26
C ARG A 121 -15.39 3.27 1.68
N VAL A 122 -15.12 4.56 1.46
CA VAL A 122 -13.83 5.02 0.93
C VAL A 122 -13.29 6.17 1.77
N ALA A 123 -12.01 6.06 2.15
CA ALA A 123 -11.28 7.14 2.81
C ALA A 123 -9.98 7.45 2.06
N ILE A 124 -9.55 8.70 2.06
CA ILE A 124 -8.26 9.13 1.51
C ILE A 124 -7.58 10.02 2.54
N ALA A 125 -6.50 9.53 3.12
CA ALA A 125 -5.64 10.29 4.02
C ALA A 125 -4.35 10.69 3.31
N THR A 126 -3.78 11.85 3.70
CA THR A 126 -2.48 12.32 3.20
C THR A 126 -1.66 12.85 4.36
N TRP A 127 -0.34 12.58 4.35
CA TRP A 127 0.56 13.06 5.39
C TRP A 127 2.00 13.18 4.86
N PRO A 128 2.84 14.04 5.48
CA PRO A 128 4.27 14.06 5.21
C PRO A 128 4.88 12.71 5.56
N TRP A 129 5.63 12.12 4.63
CA TRP A 129 6.35 10.88 4.89
C TRP A 129 7.68 10.88 4.14
N GLY A 130 8.77 10.75 4.89
CA GLY A 130 10.11 10.63 4.35
C GLY A 130 10.37 9.32 3.61
N LYS A 131 11.64 9.03 3.33
CA LYS A 131 12.06 7.76 2.71
C LYS A 131 11.78 6.60 3.67
N TYR A 132 11.18 5.52 3.17
CA TYR A 132 10.77 4.36 3.97
C TYR A 132 11.94 3.73 4.75
N LEU A 133 13.10 3.57 4.11
CA LEU A 133 14.31 3.03 4.71
C LEU A 133 15.19 4.10 5.41
N GLY A 134 14.77 5.36 5.39
CA GLY A 134 15.57 6.50 5.85
C GLY A 134 16.67 6.87 4.85
N ASP A 135 17.29 8.05 5.04
CA ASP A 135 18.35 8.52 4.15
C ASP A 135 19.60 7.64 4.22
N GLU A 136 19.98 7.21 5.42
CA GLU A 136 21.13 6.32 5.64
C GLU A 136 20.95 4.96 4.95
N GLY A 137 19.73 4.38 4.99
CA GLY A 137 19.44 3.12 4.31
C GLY A 137 19.50 3.22 2.79
N VAL A 138 19.21 4.40 2.23
CA VAL A 138 19.34 4.64 0.79
C VAL A 138 20.82 4.75 0.37
N GLU A 139 21.66 5.39 1.19
CA GLU A 139 23.08 5.62 0.85
C GLU A 139 23.97 4.39 1.13
N ARG A 140 23.77 3.74 2.27
CA ARG A 140 24.64 2.65 2.76
C ARG A 140 24.07 1.25 2.54
N GLY A 141 22.82 1.17 2.10
CA GLY A 141 22.07 -0.07 2.07
C GLY A 141 21.56 -0.47 3.46
N ILE A 142 20.91 -1.61 3.51
CA ILE A 142 20.29 -2.18 4.70
C ILE A 142 20.67 -3.65 4.86
N ARG A 143 20.53 -4.18 6.08
CA ARG A 143 20.66 -5.60 6.33
C ARG A 143 19.30 -6.28 6.25
N ALA A 144 19.18 -7.25 5.38
CA ALA A 144 17.96 -8.05 5.24
C ALA A 144 18.24 -9.51 5.57
N LYS A 145 17.24 -10.21 6.11
CA LYS A 145 17.28 -11.67 6.34
C LYS A 145 16.14 -12.35 5.60
N ILE A 146 16.32 -13.61 5.26
CA ILE A 146 15.22 -14.47 4.83
C ILE A 146 14.38 -14.80 6.07
N SER A 147 13.08 -14.50 6.00
CA SER A 147 12.13 -14.76 7.08
C SER A 147 11.81 -16.27 7.16
N THR A 148 11.44 -16.74 8.35
CA THR A 148 10.84 -18.07 8.53
C THR A 148 9.40 -18.14 8.04
N PHE A 149 8.73 -16.96 7.88
CA PHE A 149 7.41 -16.88 7.27
C PHE A 149 7.51 -16.87 5.75
N SER A 150 6.80 -17.78 5.10
CA SER A 150 6.65 -17.77 3.64
C SER A 150 5.59 -16.78 3.19
N ARG A 151 5.72 -16.26 1.95
CA ARG A 151 4.64 -15.55 1.29
C ARG A 151 3.48 -16.52 1.05
N HIS A 152 2.26 -16.06 1.27
CA HIS A 152 1.07 -16.89 1.09
C HIS A 152 0.94 -17.38 -0.36
N HIS A 153 0.44 -18.59 -0.52
CA HIS A 153 0.18 -19.17 -1.84
C HIS A 153 -0.93 -18.39 -2.56
N VAL A 154 -0.80 -18.23 -3.87
CA VAL A 154 -1.77 -17.48 -4.69
C VAL A 154 -3.21 -17.97 -4.54
N ASN A 155 -3.40 -19.28 -4.29
CA ASN A 155 -4.71 -19.87 -4.05
C ASN A 155 -5.19 -19.77 -2.60
N ALA A 156 -4.33 -19.35 -1.66
CA ALA A 156 -4.78 -18.98 -0.32
C ALA A 156 -5.35 -17.55 -0.33
N LYS A 157 -4.68 -16.66 -1.06
CA LYS A 157 -5.06 -15.27 -1.24
C LYS A 157 -4.38 -14.71 -2.50
N MET A 158 -5.15 -14.11 -3.39
CA MET A 158 -4.63 -13.56 -4.65
C MET A 158 -3.64 -12.42 -4.41
N THR A 159 -2.37 -12.61 -4.80
CA THR A 159 -1.26 -11.68 -4.54
C THR A 159 -1.36 -10.37 -5.30
N LYS A 160 -2.12 -10.31 -6.39
CA LYS A 160 -2.33 -9.08 -7.18
C LYS A 160 -3.21 -8.04 -6.48
N GLY A 161 -4.08 -8.46 -5.56
CA GLY A 161 -4.91 -7.56 -4.77
C GLY A 161 -4.09 -6.95 -3.63
N LYS A 162 -4.05 -5.63 -3.53
CA LYS A 162 -3.41 -4.93 -2.40
C LYS A 162 -4.37 -4.86 -1.21
N THR A 163 -4.54 -6.00 -0.53
CA THR A 163 -5.55 -6.22 0.51
C THR A 163 -4.98 -5.99 1.92
N CYS A 164 -5.75 -5.38 2.80
CA CYS A 164 -5.32 -5.07 4.17
C CYS A 164 -4.86 -6.31 4.94
N GLY A 165 -5.62 -7.39 4.87
CA GLY A 165 -5.34 -8.64 5.60
C GLY A 165 -4.02 -9.32 5.19
N ASP A 166 -3.56 -9.12 3.96
CA ASP A 166 -2.29 -9.68 3.46
C ASP A 166 -1.08 -9.14 4.24
N TYR A 167 -1.21 -7.94 4.77
CA TYR A 167 -0.13 -7.27 5.50
C TYR A 167 0.15 -7.86 6.89
N VAL A 168 -0.71 -8.72 7.41
CA VAL A 168 -0.41 -9.50 8.63
C VAL A 168 0.84 -10.36 8.39
N ASN A 169 0.92 -11.07 7.26
CA ASN A 169 2.09 -11.85 6.86
C ASN A 169 3.35 -10.96 6.74
N SER A 170 3.24 -9.82 6.07
CA SER A 170 4.32 -8.84 5.94
C SER A 170 4.80 -8.28 7.29
N ILE A 171 3.87 -7.96 8.19
CA ILE A 171 4.17 -7.44 9.53
C ILE A 171 4.89 -8.48 10.38
N LEU A 172 4.45 -9.74 10.35
CA LEU A 172 5.09 -10.82 11.10
C LEU A 172 6.54 -11.04 10.64
N ALA A 173 6.77 -11.12 9.33
CA ALA A 173 8.10 -11.25 8.75
C ALA A 173 9.00 -10.05 9.09
N LYS A 174 8.48 -8.83 8.98
CA LYS A 174 9.21 -7.60 9.34
C LYS A 174 9.58 -7.57 10.83
N ARG A 175 8.66 -7.92 11.70
CA ARG A 175 8.92 -7.96 13.16
C ARG A 175 9.95 -9.01 13.52
N GLU A 176 9.90 -10.19 12.92
CA GLU A 176 10.94 -11.22 13.07
C GLU A 176 12.31 -10.67 12.69
N ALA A 177 12.45 -10.05 11.52
CA ALA A 177 13.71 -9.48 11.07
C ALA A 177 14.24 -8.41 12.05
N LEU A 178 13.36 -7.52 12.54
CA LEU A 178 13.72 -6.48 13.50
C LEU A 178 14.16 -7.06 14.86
N LEU A 179 13.52 -8.11 15.35
CA LEU A 179 13.90 -8.80 16.59
C LEU A 179 15.30 -9.43 16.48
N ASP A 180 15.65 -9.91 15.29
CA ASP A 180 16.97 -10.49 15.00
C ASP A 180 18.03 -9.44 14.63
N GLY A 181 17.68 -8.14 14.72
CA GLY A 181 18.60 -7.02 14.48
C GLY A 181 18.81 -6.70 12.99
N TYR A 182 17.96 -7.17 12.09
CA TYR A 182 17.96 -6.80 10.67
C TYR A 182 16.99 -5.65 10.38
N ASP A 183 17.17 -4.98 9.25
CA ASP A 183 16.35 -3.84 8.87
C ASP A 183 15.12 -4.25 8.03
N GLU A 184 15.21 -5.39 7.29
CA GLU A 184 14.15 -5.85 6.41
C GLU A 184 14.09 -7.38 6.33
N ALA A 185 12.89 -7.90 5.98
CA ALA A 185 12.64 -9.32 5.73
C ALA A 185 12.50 -9.59 4.23
N ILE A 186 13.12 -10.67 3.76
CA ILE A 186 12.90 -11.26 2.45
C ILE A 186 12.03 -12.50 2.67
N LEU A 187 10.89 -12.58 1.98
CA LEU A 187 10.01 -13.74 2.04
C LEU A 187 10.26 -14.64 0.84
N LEU A 188 10.28 -15.93 1.11
CA LEU A 188 10.25 -16.95 0.07
C LEU A 188 8.79 -17.31 -0.24
N ASP A 189 8.50 -17.79 -1.43
CA ASP A 189 7.22 -18.38 -1.76
C ASP A 189 7.10 -19.82 -1.18
N THR A 190 5.97 -20.47 -1.43
CA THR A 190 5.71 -21.83 -0.94
C THR A 190 6.56 -22.92 -1.60
N GLN A 191 7.34 -22.57 -2.62
CA GLN A 191 8.32 -23.45 -3.28
C GLN A 191 9.76 -23.18 -2.81
N GLY A 192 9.95 -22.24 -1.89
CA GLY A 192 11.27 -21.83 -1.39
C GLY A 192 12.02 -20.88 -2.30
N LEU A 193 11.35 -20.27 -3.30
CA LEU A 193 11.95 -19.28 -4.18
C LEU A 193 11.75 -17.88 -3.63
N VAL A 194 12.71 -16.99 -3.89
CA VAL A 194 12.60 -15.59 -3.48
C VAL A 194 11.36 -14.94 -4.11
N ALA A 195 10.49 -14.39 -3.28
CA ALA A 195 9.28 -13.68 -3.69
C ALA A 195 9.48 -12.14 -3.61
N GLU A 196 9.26 -11.56 -2.47
CA GLU A 196 9.35 -10.12 -2.25
C GLU A 196 9.79 -9.81 -0.82
N ALA A 197 10.09 -8.55 -0.52
CA ALA A 197 10.31 -8.12 0.86
C ALA A 197 8.96 -7.88 1.57
N SER A 198 8.99 -7.41 2.83
CA SER A 198 7.76 -7.22 3.61
C SER A 198 6.79 -6.21 2.99
N GLY A 199 7.28 -5.22 2.27
CA GLY A 199 6.48 -4.19 1.61
C GLY A 199 6.99 -3.76 0.23
N GLU A 200 8.04 -4.40 -0.31
CA GLU A 200 8.75 -4.03 -1.52
C GLU A 200 8.98 -5.22 -2.45
N ASN A 201 8.91 -4.96 -3.77
CA ASN A 201 9.43 -5.91 -4.75
C ASN A 201 10.97 -5.92 -4.74
N LEU A 202 11.57 -7.05 -5.07
CA LEU A 202 13.01 -7.23 -5.09
C LEU A 202 13.56 -7.23 -6.52
N PHE A 203 14.78 -6.69 -6.65
CA PHE A 203 15.59 -6.78 -7.85
C PHE A 203 16.99 -7.26 -7.48
N VAL A 204 17.54 -8.11 -8.31
CA VAL A 204 18.92 -8.56 -8.22
C VAL A 204 19.67 -8.07 -9.45
N VAL A 205 20.75 -7.33 -9.23
CA VAL A 205 21.68 -6.92 -10.29
C VAL A 205 22.89 -7.83 -10.24
N ARG A 206 23.10 -8.60 -11.31
CA ARG A 206 24.22 -9.53 -11.43
C ARG A 206 24.65 -9.68 -12.88
N ASP A 207 25.95 -9.62 -13.12
CA ASP A 207 26.55 -9.79 -14.44
C ASP A 207 25.92 -8.88 -15.50
N GLY A 208 25.67 -7.61 -15.16
CA GLY A 208 25.03 -6.61 -16.02
C GLY A 208 23.54 -6.80 -16.28
N ALA A 209 22.91 -7.79 -15.66
CA ALA A 209 21.48 -8.07 -15.81
C ALA A 209 20.68 -7.70 -14.57
N VAL A 210 19.52 -7.09 -14.76
CA VAL A 210 18.53 -6.81 -13.71
C VAL A 210 17.45 -7.90 -13.73
N ARG A 211 17.26 -8.57 -12.61
CA ARG A 211 16.30 -9.67 -12.48
C ARG A 211 15.34 -9.39 -11.32
N THR A 212 14.09 -9.82 -11.44
CA THR A 212 13.05 -9.68 -10.40
C THR A 212 12.16 -10.93 -10.40
N PRO A 213 11.63 -11.35 -9.24
CA PRO A 213 10.72 -12.47 -9.16
C PRO A 213 9.49 -12.32 -10.07
N PRO A 214 8.91 -13.43 -10.57
CA PRO A 214 7.72 -13.41 -11.43
C PRO A 214 6.45 -13.01 -10.64
N LEU A 215 5.48 -12.44 -11.35
CA LEU A 215 4.26 -11.88 -10.76
C LEU A 215 3.34 -12.85 -9.99
N PRO A 216 3.23 -14.16 -10.28
CA PRO A 216 2.26 -14.98 -9.55
C PRO A 216 2.42 -14.98 -8.04
N THR A 217 3.65 -14.77 -7.53
CA THR A 217 3.97 -14.85 -6.09
C THR A 217 4.18 -13.49 -5.42
N VAL A 218 4.08 -12.39 -6.17
CA VAL A 218 4.37 -11.03 -5.69
C VAL A 218 3.28 -10.04 -6.12
N LEU A 219 3.19 -8.92 -5.42
CA LEU A 219 2.35 -7.81 -5.86
C LEU A 219 2.90 -7.23 -7.16
N ASP A 220 2.00 -6.94 -8.13
CA ASP A 220 2.36 -6.21 -9.35
C ASP A 220 2.63 -4.72 -9.02
N GLY A 221 3.89 -4.47 -8.61
CA GLY A 221 4.32 -3.17 -8.12
C GLY A 221 4.42 -2.14 -9.24
N ILE A 222 3.82 -0.97 -9.05
CA ILE A 222 3.91 0.16 -10.00
C ILE A 222 5.36 0.65 -10.09
N THR A 223 6.06 0.73 -8.94
CA THR A 223 7.51 1.01 -8.92
C THR A 223 8.31 -0.09 -9.61
N ARG A 224 7.95 -1.37 -9.41
CA ARG A 224 8.56 -2.50 -10.13
C ARG A 224 8.43 -2.31 -11.64
N ASN A 225 7.24 -2.01 -12.12
CA ASN A 225 6.99 -1.74 -13.54
C ASN A 225 7.83 -0.55 -14.05
N THR A 226 7.94 0.54 -13.27
CA THR A 226 8.77 1.70 -13.61
C THR A 226 10.25 1.31 -13.77
N ILE A 227 10.81 0.54 -12.83
CA ILE A 227 12.20 0.08 -12.89
C ILE A 227 12.44 -0.78 -14.13
N LEU A 228 11.50 -1.72 -14.44
CA LEU A 228 11.60 -2.56 -15.62
C LEU A 228 11.52 -1.76 -16.94
N THR A 229 10.75 -0.68 -16.96
CA THR A 229 10.68 0.22 -18.11
C THR A 229 12.01 0.95 -18.31
N LEU A 230 12.52 1.61 -17.27
CA LEU A 230 13.78 2.34 -17.30
C LEU A 230 15.00 1.46 -17.59
N ALA A 231 14.98 0.19 -17.14
CA ALA A 231 16.08 -0.75 -17.40
C ALA A 231 16.13 -1.26 -18.86
N ARG A 232 15.09 -1.01 -19.65
CA ARG A 232 15.02 -1.37 -21.08
C ARG A 232 15.41 -0.20 -22.00
N GLU A 233 15.33 1.02 -21.50
CA GLU A 233 15.77 2.25 -22.17
C GLU A 233 17.29 2.43 -22.01
#